data_3937783170fd730364ffe93706ea2eee
#
_entry.id   3937783170fd730364ffe93706ea2eee
#
_cell.length_a   1.000
_cell.length_b   1.000
_cell.length_c   1.000
_cell.angle_alpha   90.00
_cell.angle_beta   90.00
_cell.angle_gamma   90.00
#
_symmetry.space_group_name_H-M   'P 1'
#
loop_
_entity.id
_entity.type
_entity.pdbx_description
1 polymer ?
#
loop_
_entity_poly.entity_id
_entity_poly.type
_entity_poly.pdbx_seq_one_letter_code
_entity_poly.pdbx_strand_id
1 'polypeptide(L)'
;MISTQHPNPDRLMRWATYASVATAMLLILTKIIAWFLTDSVSIMATLIDSSLDMLASIVNLVAVSHALQPADSEHRFGHGKAEALAGMGQSMFIAGSAGILLLQAVERMINPKEAMAGIDVGLGVMIFSMLATMLLVGFQSYVIKHTDSTAIKADRLHYKTDLWVNGSVIIALILTFYNFSYFDPIVALGISIFILVSAWEIIRESIDLLMDHELPDEERKKIKKVILKTPRTQGCHDLRTRRSGNMIFIQFHLELDATLSLLEAHSIADGVEQELKSLFSNVEVIIHEDPVTL
;
A
#
# COMPACT_ATOMS: atom_id res chain seq x y z
N MET A 1 -14.76 -26.70 -17.37
CA MET A 1 -14.66 -25.66 -16.34
C MET A 1 -13.27 -25.08 -16.44
N ILE A 2 -13.13 -23.87 -16.99
CA ILE A 2 -11.86 -23.16 -17.05
C ILE A 2 -11.63 -22.64 -15.63
N SER A 3 -10.66 -23.24 -14.93
CA SER A 3 -10.17 -22.73 -13.65
C SER A 3 -9.64 -21.31 -13.88
N THR A 4 -10.37 -20.32 -13.47
CA THR A 4 -9.85 -18.95 -13.34
C THR A 4 -8.82 -18.99 -12.21
N GLN A 5 -7.56 -19.28 -12.55
CA GLN A 5 -6.46 -19.13 -11.62
C GLN A 5 -6.42 -17.64 -11.21
N HIS A 6 -6.88 -17.34 -10.00
CA HIS A 6 -6.63 -16.04 -9.41
C HIS A 6 -5.11 -15.80 -9.40
N PRO A 7 -4.63 -14.68 -9.90
CA PRO A 7 -3.20 -14.41 -9.94
C PRO A 7 -2.64 -14.46 -8.51
N ASN A 8 -1.51 -15.14 -8.35
CA ASN A 8 -0.83 -15.28 -7.05
C ASN A 8 -0.51 -13.89 -6.49
N PRO A 9 -1.03 -13.52 -5.29
CA PRO A 9 -0.84 -12.21 -4.70
C PRO A 9 0.63 -11.80 -4.56
N ASP A 10 1.51 -12.72 -4.16
CA ASP A 10 2.93 -12.46 -3.97
C ASP A 10 3.62 -12.10 -5.30
N ARG A 11 3.22 -12.77 -6.38
CA ARG A 11 3.73 -12.44 -7.72
C ARG A 11 3.26 -11.05 -8.16
N LEU A 12 2.01 -10.71 -7.90
CA LEU A 12 1.49 -9.38 -8.24
C LEU A 12 2.23 -8.27 -7.51
N MET A 13 2.50 -8.45 -6.21
CA MET A 13 3.27 -7.48 -5.42
C MET A 13 4.68 -7.29 -5.97
N ARG A 14 5.40 -8.39 -6.26
CA ARG A 14 6.74 -8.31 -6.89
C ARG A 14 6.70 -7.62 -8.25
N TRP A 15 5.73 -7.94 -9.10
CA TRP A 15 5.61 -7.29 -10.41
C TRP A 15 5.30 -5.79 -10.27
N ALA A 16 4.50 -5.39 -9.29
CA ALA A 16 4.22 -3.97 -9.04
C ALA A 16 5.50 -3.21 -8.65
N THR A 17 6.31 -3.75 -7.72
CA THR A 17 7.57 -3.11 -7.32
C THR A 17 8.61 -3.08 -8.45
N TYR A 18 8.72 -4.14 -9.26
CA TYR A 18 9.56 -4.12 -10.46
C TYR A 18 9.09 -3.09 -11.48
N ALA A 19 7.77 -2.94 -11.67
CA ALA A 19 7.22 -1.93 -12.57
C ALA A 19 7.53 -0.52 -12.07
N SER A 20 7.47 -0.26 -10.75
CA SER A 20 7.84 1.04 -10.17
C SER A 20 9.30 1.39 -10.44
N VAL A 21 10.24 0.46 -10.15
CA VAL A 21 11.67 0.68 -10.40
C VAL A 21 11.94 0.86 -11.90
N ALA A 22 11.32 0.05 -12.76
CA ALA A 22 11.48 0.17 -14.21
C ALA A 22 10.96 1.51 -14.73
N THR A 23 9.81 1.98 -14.24
CA THR A 23 9.26 3.29 -14.58
C THR A 23 10.16 4.41 -14.10
N ALA A 24 10.63 4.39 -12.84
CA ALA A 24 11.57 5.39 -12.32
C ALA A 24 12.86 5.46 -13.16
N MET A 25 13.42 4.29 -13.53
CA MET A 25 14.59 4.22 -14.40
C MET A 25 14.32 4.83 -15.78
N LEU A 26 13.17 4.52 -16.39
CA LEU A 26 12.76 5.08 -17.67
C LEU A 26 12.64 6.61 -17.61
N LEU A 27 12.04 7.14 -16.52
CA LEU A 27 11.90 8.58 -16.32
C LEU A 27 13.26 9.27 -16.15
N ILE A 28 14.17 8.68 -15.38
CA ILE A 28 15.53 9.21 -15.22
C ILE A 28 16.25 9.23 -16.58
N LEU A 29 16.24 8.14 -17.33
CA LEU A 29 16.91 8.07 -18.64
C LEU A 29 16.36 9.12 -19.60
N THR A 30 15.03 9.30 -19.65
CA THR A 30 14.40 10.31 -20.49
C THR A 30 14.83 11.73 -20.09
N LYS A 31 14.91 12.02 -18.78
CA LYS A 31 15.31 13.32 -18.26
C LYS A 31 16.81 13.59 -18.45
N ILE A 32 17.66 12.56 -18.35
CA ILE A 32 19.09 12.67 -18.68
C ILE A 32 19.27 13.07 -20.15
N ILE A 33 18.60 12.37 -21.07
CA ILE A 33 18.70 12.66 -22.50
C ILE A 33 18.20 14.10 -22.77
N ALA A 34 17.07 14.49 -22.18
CA ALA A 34 16.53 15.83 -22.35
C ALA A 34 17.47 16.92 -21.79
N TRP A 35 18.10 16.65 -20.64
CA TRP A 35 19.09 17.57 -20.05
C TRP A 35 20.32 17.76 -20.95
N PHE A 36 20.87 16.67 -21.47
CA PHE A 36 22.01 16.73 -22.39
C PHE A 36 21.69 17.49 -23.70
N LEU A 37 20.44 17.43 -24.16
CA LEU A 37 20.00 18.13 -25.39
C LEU A 37 19.69 19.61 -25.16
N THR A 38 19.33 20.01 -23.93
CA THR A 38 18.80 21.36 -23.66
C THR A 38 19.66 22.19 -22.70
N ASP A 39 20.56 21.53 -21.95
CA ASP A 39 21.34 22.13 -20.84
C ASP A 39 20.45 22.94 -19.84
N SER A 40 19.19 22.51 -19.69
CA SER A 40 18.18 23.22 -18.90
C SER A 40 18.33 22.90 -17.41
N VAL A 41 18.51 23.93 -16.57
CA VAL A 41 18.52 23.82 -15.10
C VAL A 41 17.19 23.30 -14.56
N SER A 42 16.07 23.62 -15.21
CA SER A 42 14.75 23.11 -14.81
C SER A 42 14.64 21.60 -15.01
N ILE A 43 15.14 21.07 -16.13
CA ILE A 43 15.17 19.62 -16.39
C ILE A 43 16.12 18.93 -15.41
N MET A 44 17.27 19.54 -15.09
CA MET A 44 18.18 19.02 -14.07
C MET A 44 17.53 18.92 -12.69
N ALA A 45 16.73 19.91 -12.28
CA ALA A 45 15.98 19.87 -11.03
C ALA A 45 15.01 18.68 -11.02
N THR A 46 14.22 18.48 -12.09
CA THR A 46 13.29 17.33 -12.18
C THR A 46 14.01 15.98 -12.29
N LEU A 47 15.26 15.94 -12.76
CA LEU A 47 16.10 14.75 -12.75
C LEU A 47 16.50 14.34 -11.34
N ILE A 48 16.84 15.33 -10.49
CA ILE A 48 17.14 15.09 -9.07
C ILE A 48 15.92 14.50 -8.37
N ASP A 49 14.73 15.07 -8.58
CA ASP A 49 13.47 14.55 -8.02
C ASP A 49 13.25 13.09 -8.45
N SER A 50 13.38 12.78 -9.75
CA SER A 50 13.23 11.40 -10.23
C SER A 50 14.29 10.44 -9.68
N SER A 51 15.46 10.94 -9.30
CA SER A 51 16.48 10.13 -8.64
C SER A 51 16.08 9.77 -7.20
N LEU A 52 15.41 10.67 -6.49
CA LEU A 52 14.82 10.40 -5.18
C LEU A 52 13.65 9.42 -5.28
N ASP A 53 12.80 9.55 -6.31
CA ASP A 53 11.70 8.63 -6.58
C ASP A 53 12.21 7.20 -6.84
N MET A 54 13.30 7.08 -7.60
CA MET A 54 13.98 5.79 -7.85
C MET A 54 14.49 5.17 -6.55
N LEU A 55 15.10 5.97 -5.68
CA LEU A 55 15.56 5.49 -4.37
C LEU A 55 14.39 4.98 -3.52
N ALA A 56 13.29 5.72 -3.47
CA ALA A 56 12.07 5.31 -2.77
C ALA A 56 11.50 3.99 -3.35
N SER A 57 11.46 3.85 -4.68
CA SER A 57 11.01 2.62 -5.35
C SER A 57 11.92 1.42 -5.08
N ILE A 58 13.24 1.62 -5.01
CA ILE A 58 14.20 0.57 -4.64
C ILE A 58 13.98 0.13 -3.18
N VAL A 59 13.82 1.07 -2.25
CA VAL A 59 13.53 0.77 -0.84
C VAL A 59 12.24 -0.04 -0.73
N ASN A 60 11.20 0.36 -1.46
CA ASN A 60 9.93 -0.37 -1.50
C ASN A 60 10.08 -1.79 -2.09
N LEU A 61 10.85 -1.94 -3.17
CA LEU A 61 11.17 -3.26 -3.75
C LEU A 61 11.87 -4.18 -2.75
N VAL A 62 12.87 -3.66 -2.03
CA VAL A 62 13.61 -4.43 -1.01
C VAL A 62 12.66 -4.84 0.12
N ALA A 63 11.86 -3.90 0.63
CA ALA A 63 10.94 -4.14 1.72
C ALA A 63 9.86 -5.18 1.37
N VAL A 64 9.20 -5.05 0.20
CA VAL A 64 8.21 -6.01 -0.28
C VAL A 64 8.86 -7.38 -0.55
N SER A 65 10.05 -7.39 -1.14
CA SER A 65 10.78 -8.64 -1.37
C SER A 65 11.12 -9.35 -0.06
N HIS A 66 11.47 -8.61 0.99
CA HIS A 66 11.73 -9.13 2.32
C HIS A 66 10.43 -9.60 3.01
N ALA A 67 9.36 -8.83 2.90
CA ALA A 67 8.05 -9.18 3.46
C ALA A 67 7.48 -10.50 2.91
N LEU A 68 7.82 -10.83 1.65
CA LEU A 68 7.40 -12.06 0.97
C LEU A 68 8.32 -13.26 1.24
N GLN A 69 9.32 -13.14 2.12
CA GLN A 69 10.12 -14.28 2.55
C GLN A 69 9.32 -15.13 3.53
N PRO A 70 9.42 -16.46 3.43
CA PRO A 70 8.79 -17.36 4.37
C PRO A 70 9.38 -17.20 5.78
N ALA A 71 8.67 -17.75 6.78
CA ALA A 71 9.18 -17.83 8.14
C ALA A 71 10.53 -18.59 8.20
N ASP A 72 11.45 -18.10 9.01
CA ASP A 72 12.76 -18.68 9.26
C ASP A 72 13.00 -18.94 10.76
N SER A 73 14.22 -19.26 11.15
CA SER A 73 14.58 -19.55 12.56
C SER A 73 14.51 -18.32 13.47
N GLU A 74 14.72 -17.12 12.93
CA GLU A 74 14.72 -15.85 13.68
C GLU A 74 13.33 -15.18 13.66
N HIS A 75 12.60 -15.31 12.55
CA HIS A 75 11.28 -14.72 12.33
C HIS A 75 10.23 -15.82 12.09
N ARG A 76 9.87 -16.53 13.15
CA ARG A 76 8.96 -17.69 13.12
C ARG A 76 7.55 -17.37 12.61
N PHE A 77 7.10 -16.13 12.71
CA PHE A 77 5.82 -15.65 12.19
C PHE A 77 5.94 -15.01 10.79
N GLY A 78 7.09 -15.20 10.12
CA GLY A 78 7.38 -14.62 8.80
C GLY A 78 7.77 -13.14 8.86
N HIS A 79 7.99 -12.57 7.69
CA HIS A 79 8.51 -11.21 7.51
C HIS A 79 7.43 -10.21 7.08
N GLY A 80 6.16 -10.60 7.07
CA GLY A 80 5.06 -9.81 6.50
C GLY A 80 4.92 -8.39 7.07
N LYS A 81 5.32 -8.14 8.34
CA LYS A 81 5.30 -6.80 8.94
C LYS A 81 6.29 -5.82 8.31
N ALA A 82 7.31 -6.28 7.57
CA ALA A 82 8.22 -5.41 6.84
C ALA A 82 7.49 -4.57 5.78
N GLU A 83 6.39 -5.08 5.23
CA GLU A 83 5.53 -4.34 4.30
C GLU A 83 4.86 -3.14 4.97
N ALA A 84 4.30 -3.33 6.17
CA ALA A 84 3.67 -2.24 6.93
C ALA A 84 4.70 -1.18 7.34
N LEU A 85 5.92 -1.59 7.72
CA LEU A 85 7.02 -0.64 8.01
C LEU A 85 7.40 0.19 6.78
N ALA A 86 7.49 -0.44 5.60
CA ALA A 86 7.79 0.26 4.36
C ALA A 86 6.67 1.25 3.97
N GLY A 87 5.42 0.81 4.04
CA GLY A 87 4.24 1.64 3.77
C GLY A 87 4.18 2.86 4.70
N MET A 88 4.44 2.66 6.00
CA MET A 88 4.50 3.74 6.98
C MET A 88 5.64 4.71 6.67
N GLY A 89 6.85 4.21 6.44
CA GLY A 89 8.01 5.06 6.16
C GLY A 89 7.82 5.90 4.90
N GLN A 90 7.35 5.29 3.81
CA GLN A 90 7.06 6.00 2.56
C GLN A 90 5.93 7.03 2.73
N SER A 91 4.87 6.70 3.46
CA SER A 91 3.75 7.63 3.71
C SER A 91 4.16 8.81 4.58
N MET A 92 5.06 8.62 5.55
CA MET A 92 5.65 9.72 6.33
C MET A 92 6.47 10.67 5.45
N PHE A 93 7.24 10.12 4.51
CA PHE A 93 8.00 10.92 3.54
C PHE A 93 7.05 11.73 2.63
N ILE A 94 5.99 11.09 2.11
CA ILE A 94 4.97 11.75 1.30
C ILE A 94 4.26 12.86 2.11
N ALA A 95 3.91 12.61 3.37
CA ALA A 95 3.28 13.61 4.24
C ALA A 95 4.21 14.82 4.48
N GLY A 96 5.51 14.58 4.67
CA GLY A 96 6.51 15.66 4.77
C GLY A 96 6.57 16.52 3.50
N SER A 97 6.62 15.88 2.33
CA SER A 97 6.63 16.57 1.03
C SER A 97 5.33 17.36 0.79
N ALA A 98 4.17 16.78 1.13
CA ALA A 98 2.89 17.44 1.04
C ALA A 98 2.78 18.65 2.02
N GLY A 99 3.40 18.55 3.21
CA GLY A 99 3.51 19.67 4.14
C GLY A 99 4.31 20.85 3.55
N ILE A 100 5.42 20.57 2.88
CA ILE A 100 6.20 21.58 2.17
C ILE A 100 5.39 22.21 1.03
N LEU A 101 4.69 21.38 0.24
CA LEU A 101 3.82 21.86 -0.84
C LEU A 101 2.70 22.77 -0.29
N LEU A 102 2.11 22.41 0.86
CA LEU A 102 1.10 23.21 1.55
C LEU A 102 1.64 24.60 1.93
N LEU A 103 2.82 24.65 2.54
CA LEU A 103 3.46 25.92 2.93
C LEU A 103 3.76 26.78 1.71
N GLN A 104 4.27 26.19 0.62
CA GLN A 104 4.52 26.91 -0.64
C GLN A 104 3.23 27.42 -1.28
N ALA A 105 2.14 26.64 -1.25
CA ALA A 105 0.85 27.07 -1.77
C ALA A 105 0.31 28.29 -1.00
N VAL A 106 0.41 28.26 0.35
CA VAL A 106 0.03 29.39 1.20
C VAL A 106 0.90 30.64 0.93
N GLU A 107 2.22 30.45 0.81
CA GLU A 107 3.13 31.55 0.49
C GLU A 107 2.79 32.19 -0.86
N ARG A 108 2.50 31.40 -1.89
CA ARG A 108 2.10 31.89 -3.23
C ARG A 108 0.74 32.59 -3.22
N MET A 109 -0.17 32.21 -2.31
CA MET A 109 -1.43 32.94 -2.13
C MET A 109 -1.24 34.34 -1.54
N ILE A 110 -0.26 34.49 -0.61
CA ILE A 110 0.05 35.78 0.05
C ILE A 110 0.91 36.66 -0.89
N ASN A 111 1.89 36.03 -1.56
CA ASN A 111 2.86 36.68 -2.43
C ASN A 111 2.80 36.08 -3.84
N PRO A 112 1.84 36.47 -4.69
CA PRO A 112 1.73 35.94 -6.04
C PRO A 112 3.02 36.20 -6.85
N LYS A 113 3.65 35.14 -7.38
CA LYS A 113 4.80 35.25 -8.27
C LYS A 113 4.32 35.05 -9.71
N GLU A 114 4.87 35.82 -10.62
CA GLU A 114 4.60 35.64 -12.06
C GLU A 114 5.17 34.30 -12.54
N ALA A 115 4.41 33.61 -13.39
CA ALA A 115 4.84 32.33 -13.95
C ALA A 115 6.04 32.52 -14.89
N MET A 116 7.12 31.75 -14.70
CA MET A 116 8.29 31.77 -15.59
C MET A 116 7.95 31.08 -16.91
N ALA A 117 8.27 31.75 -18.02
CA ALA A 117 8.14 31.22 -19.38
C ALA A 117 9.41 30.43 -19.75
N GLY A 118 9.22 29.20 -20.24
CA GLY A 118 10.29 28.35 -20.79
C GLY A 118 9.73 26.94 -21.09
N ILE A 119 9.04 26.78 -22.27
CA ILE A 119 7.97 25.76 -22.39
C ILE A 119 8.32 24.56 -23.29
N ASP A 120 9.27 24.62 -24.27
CA ASP A 120 9.17 23.70 -25.42
C ASP A 120 9.61 22.25 -25.22
N VAL A 121 10.81 21.98 -24.72
CA VAL A 121 11.29 20.58 -24.55
C VAL A 121 10.82 19.99 -23.23
N GLY A 122 10.74 20.79 -22.16
CA GLY A 122 10.28 20.39 -20.84
C GLY A 122 8.84 19.83 -20.86
N LEU A 123 7.97 20.40 -21.68
CA LEU A 123 6.56 19.96 -21.81
C LEU A 123 6.47 18.55 -22.41
N GLY A 124 7.28 18.24 -23.43
CA GLY A 124 7.31 16.90 -24.03
C GLY A 124 7.74 15.83 -23.03
N VAL A 125 8.79 16.09 -22.25
CA VAL A 125 9.27 15.20 -21.17
C VAL A 125 8.21 15.05 -20.09
N MET A 126 7.54 16.13 -19.68
CA MET A 126 6.48 16.12 -18.69
C MET A 126 5.28 15.27 -19.14
N ILE A 127 4.80 15.44 -20.37
CA ILE A 127 3.69 14.63 -20.92
C ILE A 127 4.07 13.16 -20.97
N PHE A 128 5.27 12.83 -21.47
CA PHE A 128 5.76 11.44 -21.49
C PHE A 128 5.82 10.85 -20.08
N SER A 129 6.38 11.59 -19.13
CA SER A 129 6.47 11.17 -17.71
C SER A 129 5.09 10.91 -17.12
N MET A 130 4.12 11.80 -17.38
CA MET A 130 2.74 11.63 -16.92
C MET A 130 2.08 10.38 -17.48
N LEU A 131 2.26 10.10 -18.78
CA LEU A 131 1.69 8.89 -19.40
C LEU A 131 2.30 7.62 -18.81
N ALA A 132 3.61 7.57 -18.66
CA ALA A 132 4.29 6.43 -18.03
C ALA A 132 3.82 6.22 -16.58
N THR A 133 3.74 7.29 -15.79
CA THR A 133 3.25 7.26 -14.41
C THR A 133 1.78 6.84 -14.33
N MET A 134 0.93 7.31 -15.26
CA MET A 134 -0.50 6.91 -15.33
C MET A 134 -0.66 5.40 -15.55
N LEU A 135 0.13 4.81 -16.44
CA LEU A 135 0.12 3.36 -16.68
C LEU A 135 0.55 2.60 -15.42
N LEU A 136 1.61 3.06 -14.75
CA LEU A 136 2.08 2.47 -13.48
C LEU A 136 1.00 2.54 -12.40
N VAL A 137 0.40 3.70 -12.15
CA VAL A 137 -0.67 3.91 -11.16
C VAL A 137 -1.89 3.05 -11.46
N GLY A 138 -2.22 2.88 -12.75
CA GLY A 138 -3.28 1.97 -13.20
C GLY A 138 -2.97 0.51 -12.83
N PHE A 139 -1.75 0.05 -13.11
CA PHE A 139 -1.30 -1.29 -12.76
C PHE A 139 -1.24 -1.51 -11.24
N GLN A 140 -0.67 -0.57 -10.48
CA GLN A 140 -0.65 -0.63 -9.01
C GLN A 140 -2.07 -0.68 -8.43
N SER A 141 -3.02 0.06 -9.00
CA SER A 141 -4.42 0.04 -8.56
C SER A 141 -5.08 -1.33 -8.78
N TYR A 142 -4.72 -2.02 -9.86
CA TYR A 142 -5.14 -3.40 -10.11
C TYR A 142 -4.53 -4.35 -9.06
N VAL A 143 -3.23 -4.23 -8.77
CA VAL A 143 -2.54 -5.06 -7.77
C VAL A 143 -3.15 -4.87 -6.38
N ILE A 144 -3.36 -3.63 -5.94
CA ILE A 144 -3.94 -3.33 -4.61
C ILE A 144 -5.30 -4.00 -4.42
N LYS A 145 -6.15 -4.02 -5.45
CA LYS A 145 -7.46 -4.69 -5.38
C LYS A 145 -7.37 -6.20 -5.10
N HIS A 146 -6.24 -6.82 -5.39
CA HIS A 146 -6.04 -8.27 -5.24
C HIS A 146 -5.13 -8.65 -4.06
N THR A 147 -4.38 -7.68 -3.50
CA THR A 147 -3.37 -7.94 -2.46
C THR A 147 -3.60 -7.16 -1.18
N ASP A 148 -4.33 -6.04 -1.27
CA ASP A 148 -4.52 -5.06 -0.19
C ASP A 148 -3.21 -4.53 0.43
N SER A 149 -2.11 -4.60 -0.32
CA SER A 149 -0.75 -4.26 0.11
C SER A 149 -0.61 -2.79 0.52
N THR A 150 -0.18 -2.53 1.76
CA THR A 150 0.06 -1.17 2.28
C THR A 150 1.27 -0.53 1.63
N ALA A 151 2.33 -1.30 1.35
CA ALA A 151 3.51 -0.79 0.66
C ALA A 151 3.19 -0.35 -0.77
N ILE A 152 2.37 -1.13 -1.52
CA ILE A 152 1.93 -0.73 -2.87
C ILE A 152 0.95 0.45 -2.81
N LYS A 153 0.10 0.55 -1.77
CA LYS A 153 -0.76 1.72 -1.54
C LYS A 153 0.06 3.00 -1.39
N ALA A 154 1.13 2.96 -0.58
CA ALA A 154 2.02 4.08 -0.36
C ALA A 154 2.78 4.47 -1.66
N ASP A 155 3.33 3.49 -2.37
CA ASP A 155 4.03 3.70 -3.64
C ASP A 155 3.09 4.32 -4.70
N ARG A 156 1.86 3.80 -4.82
CA ARG A 156 0.84 4.39 -5.70
C ARG A 156 0.47 5.82 -5.28
N LEU A 157 0.38 6.11 -3.99
CA LEU A 157 0.07 7.46 -3.53
C LEU A 157 1.17 8.43 -3.94
N HIS A 158 2.45 8.03 -3.82
CA HIS A 158 3.59 8.81 -4.27
C HIS A 158 3.46 9.18 -5.76
N TYR A 159 3.37 8.19 -6.65
CA TYR A 159 3.24 8.43 -8.09
C TYR A 159 1.95 9.16 -8.50
N LYS A 160 0.86 8.95 -7.77
CA LYS A 160 -0.40 9.68 -7.97
C LYS A 160 -0.25 11.15 -7.58
N THR A 161 0.52 11.45 -6.53
CA THR A 161 0.87 12.80 -6.12
C THR A 161 1.61 13.54 -7.25
N ASP A 162 2.63 12.90 -7.81
CA ASP A 162 3.41 13.49 -8.91
C ASP A 162 2.53 13.74 -10.14
N LEU A 163 1.63 12.81 -10.44
CA LEU A 163 0.67 12.97 -11.53
C LEU A 163 -0.25 14.18 -11.31
N TRP A 164 -0.74 14.40 -10.09
CA TRP A 164 -1.64 15.50 -9.77
C TRP A 164 -0.90 16.85 -9.76
N VAL A 165 0.31 16.89 -9.17
CA VAL A 165 1.15 18.08 -9.15
C VAL A 165 1.53 18.49 -10.58
N ASN A 166 2.05 17.58 -11.38
CA ASN A 166 2.42 17.85 -12.78
C ASN A 166 1.19 18.25 -13.63
N GLY A 167 0.04 17.58 -13.42
CA GLY A 167 -1.21 17.93 -14.09
C GLY A 167 -1.69 19.34 -13.72
N SER A 168 -1.59 19.72 -12.44
CA SER A 168 -1.97 21.08 -11.99
C SER A 168 -1.09 22.15 -12.63
N VAL A 169 0.21 21.89 -12.76
CA VAL A 169 1.14 22.82 -13.43
C VAL A 169 0.77 23.02 -14.90
N ILE A 170 0.42 21.96 -15.64
CA ILE A 170 -0.03 22.09 -17.04
C ILE A 170 -1.31 22.91 -17.13
N ILE A 171 -2.28 22.64 -16.25
CA ILE A 171 -3.54 23.39 -16.23
C ILE A 171 -3.28 24.85 -15.84
N ALA A 172 -2.42 25.12 -14.86
CA ALA A 172 -2.04 26.46 -14.45
C ALA A 172 -1.39 27.25 -15.60
N LEU A 173 -0.49 26.62 -16.37
CA LEU A 173 0.11 27.23 -17.55
C LEU A 173 -0.93 27.63 -18.59
N ILE A 174 -1.93 26.77 -18.85
CA ILE A 174 -3.03 27.09 -19.77
C ILE A 174 -3.88 28.24 -19.25
N LEU A 175 -4.19 28.26 -17.95
CA LEU A 175 -5.03 29.29 -17.34
C LEU A 175 -4.33 30.63 -17.14
N THR A 176 -3.00 30.68 -17.15
CA THR A 176 -2.22 31.91 -17.14
C THR A 176 -2.56 32.79 -18.38
N PHE A 177 -2.88 32.19 -19.53
CA PHE A 177 -3.39 32.92 -20.71
C PHE A 177 -4.72 33.63 -20.47
N TYR A 178 -5.49 33.22 -19.43
CA TYR A 178 -6.77 33.80 -19.05
C TYR A 178 -6.70 34.70 -17.81
N ASN A 179 -5.49 35.12 -17.37
CA ASN A 179 -5.25 35.95 -16.18
C ASN A 179 -5.77 35.39 -14.82
N PHE A 180 -5.90 34.07 -14.68
CA PHE A 180 -6.28 33.40 -13.43
C PHE A 180 -5.06 33.07 -12.55
N SER A 181 -4.42 34.13 -11.97
CA SER A 181 -3.18 33.99 -11.19
C SER A 181 -3.33 33.19 -9.88
N TYR A 182 -4.53 33.08 -9.31
CA TYR A 182 -4.78 32.35 -8.07
C TYR A 182 -5.14 30.89 -8.25
N PHE A 183 -5.28 30.40 -9.48
CA PHE A 183 -5.69 29.02 -9.71
C PHE A 183 -4.63 28.02 -9.21
N ASP A 184 -3.37 28.22 -9.57
CA ASP A 184 -2.26 27.33 -9.20
C ASP A 184 -2.13 27.15 -7.66
N PRO A 185 -2.05 28.19 -6.83
CA PRO A 185 -1.95 28.03 -5.38
C PRO A 185 -3.21 27.42 -4.74
N ILE A 186 -4.41 27.67 -5.26
CA ILE A 186 -5.65 27.06 -4.75
C ILE A 186 -5.66 25.55 -5.02
N VAL A 187 -5.31 25.15 -6.23
CA VAL A 187 -5.24 23.73 -6.60
C VAL A 187 -4.13 23.02 -5.84
N ALA A 188 -2.94 23.64 -5.71
CA ALA A 188 -1.84 23.09 -4.91
C ALA A 188 -2.24 22.91 -3.44
N LEU A 189 -3.00 23.84 -2.86
CA LEU A 189 -3.56 23.71 -1.51
C LEU A 189 -4.50 22.51 -1.41
N GLY A 190 -5.44 22.36 -2.34
CA GLY A 190 -6.35 21.21 -2.37
C GLY A 190 -5.64 19.88 -2.52
N ILE A 191 -4.64 19.79 -3.42
CA ILE A 191 -3.83 18.60 -3.63
C ILE A 191 -3.04 18.25 -2.37
N SER A 192 -2.37 19.22 -1.73
CA SER A 192 -1.57 18.97 -0.53
C SER A 192 -2.42 18.45 0.64
N ILE A 193 -3.61 19.00 0.85
CA ILE A 193 -4.54 18.52 1.87
C ILE A 193 -4.98 17.08 1.56
N PHE A 194 -5.36 16.81 0.31
CA PHE A 194 -5.75 15.45 -0.12
C PHE A 194 -4.63 14.43 0.14
N ILE A 195 -3.37 14.80 -0.19
CA ILE A 195 -2.21 13.93 0.02
C ILE A 195 -1.97 13.68 1.50
N LEU A 196 -2.04 14.73 2.35
CA LEU A 196 -1.87 14.60 3.80
C LEU A 196 -2.91 13.65 4.41
N VAL A 197 -4.18 13.78 4.02
CA VAL A 197 -5.25 12.87 4.48
C VAL A 197 -4.98 11.44 4.03
N SER A 198 -4.64 11.23 2.76
CA SER A 198 -4.36 9.91 2.21
C SER A 198 -3.12 9.26 2.84
N ALA A 199 -2.05 10.04 3.07
CA ALA A 199 -0.86 9.55 3.76
C ALA A 199 -1.17 9.15 5.22
N TRP A 200 -1.99 9.94 5.91
CA TRP A 200 -2.44 9.62 7.25
C TRP A 200 -3.24 8.31 7.33
N GLU A 201 -4.12 8.06 6.36
CA GLU A 201 -4.87 6.79 6.27
C GLU A 201 -3.91 5.58 6.16
N ILE A 202 -2.88 5.67 5.31
CA ILE A 202 -1.89 4.59 5.15
C ILE A 202 -1.02 4.44 6.40
N ILE A 203 -0.60 5.55 7.04
CA ILE A 203 0.15 5.50 8.30
C ILE A 203 -0.67 4.79 9.37
N ARG A 204 -1.94 5.13 9.51
CA ARG A 204 -2.84 4.52 10.49
C ARG A 204 -3.02 3.03 10.20
N GLU A 205 -3.30 2.65 8.96
CA GLU A 205 -3.41 1.25 8.55
C GLU A 205 -2.12 0.48 8.85
N SER A 206 -0.95 1.07 8.59
CA SER A 206 0.34 0.46 8.89
C SER A 206 0.55 0.27 10.40
N ILE A 207 0.17 1.24 11.22
CA ILE A 207 0.23 1.14 12.69
C ILE A 207 -0.70 0.02 13.17
N ASP A 208 -1.93 -0.04 12.67
CA ASP A 208 -2.89 -1.09 13.01
C ASP A 208 -2.32 -2.49 12.71
N LEU A 209 -1.68 -2.68 11.55
CA LEU A 209 -1.02 -3.93 11.19
C LEU A 209 0.18 -4.25 12.09
N LEU A 210 0.99 -3.25 12.47
CA LEU A 210 2.15 -3.43 13.34
C LEU A 210 1.75 -3.76 14.78
N MET A 211 0.62 -3.21 15.24
CA MET A 211 0.06 -3.38 16.58
C MET A 211 -0.87 -4.60 16.70
N ASP A 212 -0.88 -5.48 15.69
CA ASP A 212 -1.72 -6.69 15.69
C ASP A 212 -3.22 -6.40 15.86
N HIS A 213 -3.72 -5.38 15.17
CA HIS A 213 -5.14 -5.04 15.17
C HIS A 213 -5.97 -6.22 14.66
N GLU A 214 -7.13 -6.44 15.29
CA GLU A 214 -8.08 -7.49 14.94
C GLU A 214 -8.57 -7.38 13.49
N LEU A 215 -8.91 -8.51 12.89
CA LEU A 215 -9.59 -8.54 11.59
C LEU A 215 -10.94 -7.79 11.65
N PRO A 216 -11.47 -7.31 10.51
CA PRO A 216 -12.77 -6.66 10.45
C PRO A 216 -13.88 -7.52 11.07
N ASP A 217 -14.84 -6.89 11.71
CA ASP A 217 -15.95 -7.56 12.42
C ASP A 217 -16.68 -8.60 11.55
N GLU A 218 -16.83 -8.34 10.26
CA GLU A 218 -17.49 -9.25 9.32
C GLU A 218 -16.68 -10.56 9.12
N GLU A 219 -15.35 -10.47 9.09
CA GLU A 219 -14.47 -11.64 9.01
C GLU A 219 -14.50 -12.41 10.33
N ARG A 220 -14.43 -11.72 11.47
CA ARG A 220 -14.52 -12.33 12.81
C ARG A 220 -15.85 -13.05 13.03
N LYS A 221 -16.98 -12.48 12.56
CA LYS A 221 -18.28 -13.13 12.60
C LYS A 221 -18.32 -14.40 11.76
N LYS A 222 -17.68 -14.40 10.57
CA LYS A 222 -17.57 -15.60 9.73
C LYS A 222 -16.76 -16.70 10.43
N ILE A 223 -15.65 -16.36 11.05
CA ILE A 223 -14.82 -17.28 11.83
C ILE A 223 -15.65 -17.91 12.95
N LYS A 224 -16.30 -17.10 13.79
CA LYS A 224 -17.18 -17.59 14.87
C LYS A 224 -18.30 -18.50 14.36
N LYS A 225 -18.90 -18.16 13.22
CA LYS A 225 -19.95 -18.97 12.61
C LYS A 225 -19.45 -20.35 12.16
N VAL A 226 -18.23 -20.45 11.66
CA VAL A 226 -17.61 -21.73 11.29
C VAL A 226 -17.36 -22.57 12.55
N ILE A 227 -16.71 -21.99 13.56
CA ILE A 227 -16.43 -22.69 14.82
C ILE A 227 -17.71 -23.27 15.44
N LEU A 228 -18.76 -22.44 15.59
CA LEU A 228 -20.02 -22.85 16.23
C LEU A 228 -20.89 -23.80 15.38
N LYS A 229 -20.60 -23.96 14.09
CA LYS A 229 -21.28 -24.92 13.22
C LYS A 229 -20.68 -26.32 13.28
N THR A 230 -19.43 -26.44 13.72
CA THR A 230 -18.75 -27.72 13.78
C THR A 230 -19.43 -28.64 14.82
N PRO A 231 -19.78 -29.87 14.46
CA PRO A 231 -20.46 -30.80 15.37
C PRO A 231 -19.63 -31.05 16.63
N ARG A 232 -20.27 -31.21 17.77
CA ARG A 232 -19.69 -31.46 19.11
C ARG A 232 -18.94 -30.26 19.71
N THR A 233 -18.89 -29.11 19.05
CA THR A 233 -18.42 -27.85 19.65
C THR A 233 -19.49 -27.28 20.54
N GLN A 234 -19.17 -26.95 21.80
CA GLN A 234 -20.10 -26.36 22.77
C GLN A 234 -20.05 -24.82 22.74
N GLY A 235 -18.87 -24.26 22.48
CA GLY A 235 -18.65 -22.82 22.40
C GLY A 235 -17.26 -22.44 21.96
N CYS A 236 -17.01 -21.13 21.90
CA CYS A 236 -15.69 -20.57 21.73
C CYS A 236 -15.56 -19.23 22.44
N HIS A 237 -14.40 -18.98 23.05
CA HIS A 237 -14.10 -17.68 23.65
C HIS A 237 -12.67 -17.27 23.38
N ASP A 238 -12.30 -16.07 23.79
CA ASP A 238 -10.97 -15.44 23.61
C ASP A 238 -10.46 -15.51 22.14
N LEU A 239 -11.37 -15.28 21.18
CA LEU A 239 -10.99 -15.23 19.77
C LEU A 239 -10.11 -14.00 19.53
N ARG A 240 -8.87 -14.26 19.11
CA ARG A 240 -7.87 -13.27 18.72
C ARG A 240 -7.48 -13.49 17.27
N THR A 241 -7.44 -12.41 16.52
CA THR A 241 -7.08 -12.45 15.11
C THR A 241 -6.08 -11.35 14.80
N ARG A 242 -5.17 -11.58 13.86
CA ARG A 242 -4.25 -10.56 13.37
C ARG A 242 -3.80 -10.89 11.96
N ARG A 243 -3.25 -9.88 11.27
CA ARG A 243 -2.67 -10.04 9.95
C ARG A 243 -1.18 -9.66 9.96
N SER A 244 -0.36 -10.40 9.23
CA SER A 244 1.04 -10.06 8.98
C SER A 244 1.32 -10.22 7.49
N GLY A 245 1.34 -9.12 6.74
CA GLY A 245 1.34 -9.15 5.27
C GLY A 245 0.13 -9.93 4.74
N ASN A 246 0.39 -10.98 3.98
CA ASN A 246 -0.65 -11.85 3.39
C ASN A 246 -1.08 -13.02 4.30
N MET A 247 -0.46 -13.18 5.49
CA MET A 247 -0.77 -14.25 6.43
C MET A 247 -1.77 -13.77 7.49
N ILE A 248 -2.80 -14.57 7.74
CA ILE A 248 -3.79 -14.36 8.81
C ILE A 248 -3.47 -15.34 9.95
N PHE A 249 -3.48 -14.84 11.18
CA PHE A 249 -3.34 -15.64 12.39
C PHE A 249 -4.64 -15.61 13.16
N ILE A 250 -5.15 -16.79 13.53
CA ILE A 250 -6.39 -16.98 14.29
C ILE A 250 -6.06 -17.82 15.51
N GLN A 251 -6.37 -17.30 16.70
CA GLN A 251 -6.21 -18.01 17.98
C GLN A 251 -7.52 -17.94 18.73
N PHE A 252 -7.95 -19.04 19.32
CA PHE A 252 -9.14 -19.08 20.15
C PHE A 252 -9.17 -20.30 21.06
N HIS A 253 -10.03 -20.23 22.06
CA HIS A 253 -10.36 -21.33 22.95
C HIS A 253 -11.62 -22.03 22.42
N LEU A 254 -11.54 -23.36 22.24
CA LEU A 254 -12.62 -24.21 21.77
C LEU A 254 -13.20 -25.00 22.93
N GLU A 255 -14.45 -24.75 23.27
CA GLU A 255 -15.15 -25.40 24.36
C GLU A 255 -15.69 -26.78 23.92
N LEU A 256 -15.24 -27.82 24.58
CA LEU A 256 -15.56 -29.22 24.27
C LEU A 256 -16.04 -29.96 25.54
N ASP A 257 -16.79 -31.03 25.34
CA ASP A 257 -17.25 -31.88 26.45
C ASP A 257 -16.05 -32.48 27.21
N ALA A 258 -15.99 -32.30 28.54
CA ALA A 258 -14.92 -32.79 29.39
C ALA A 258 -14.79 -34.34 29.42
N THR A 259 -15.78 -35.08 28.91
CA THR A 259 -15.77 -36.55 28.84
C THR A 259 -15.05 -37.10 27.60
N LEU A 260 -14.69 -36.21 26.64
CA LEU A 260 -13.98 -36.59 25.43
C LEU A 260 -12.57 -37.09 25.73
N SER A 261 -12.13 -38.09 25.01
CA SER A 261 -10.71 -38.43 24.98
C SER A 261 -9.94 -37.33 24.23
N LEU A 262 -8.65 -37.17 24.57
CA LEU A 262 -7.77 -36.24 23.86
C LEU A 262 -7.78 -36.44 22.33
N LEU A 263 -7.86 -37.69 21.87
CA LEU A 263 -7.90 -38.03 20.45
C LEU A 263 -9.20 -37.49 19.79
N GLU A 264 -10.33 -37.62 20.48
CA GLU A 264 -11.62 -37.12 19.98
C GLU A 264 -11.65 -35.58 19.97
N ALA A 265 -11.16 -34.94 21.03
CA ALA A 265 -11.09 -33.47 21.11
C ALA A 265 -10.20 -32.93 19.99
N HIS A 266 -9.01 -33.47 19.80
CA HIS A 266 -8.10 -33.10 18.72
C HIS A 266 -8.70 -33.31 17.32
N SER A 267 -9.45 -34.39 17.10
CA SER A 267 -10.13 -34.62 15.80
C SER A 267 -11.20 -33.57 15.51
N ILE A 268 -11.88 -33.04 16.53
CA ILE A 268 -12.85 -31.93 16.36
C ILE A 268 -12.10 -30.65 16.05
N ALA A 269 -11.01 -30.34 16.79
CA ALA A 269 -10.17 -29.18 16.56
C ALA A 269 -9.59 -29.15 15.13
N ASP A 270 -9.06 -30.29 14.63
CA ASP A 270 -8.60 -30.46 13.26
C ASP A 270 -9.69 -30.17 12.22
N GLY A 271 -10.94 -30.60 12.51
CA GLY A 271 -12.08 -30.30 11.65
C GLY A 271 -12.36 -28.79 11.55
N VAL A 272 -12.34 -28.09 12.68
CA VAL A 272 -12.47 -26.62 12.73
C VAL A 272 -11.33 -25.95 11.96
N GLU A 273 -10.09 -26.39 12.19
CA GLU A 273 -8.92 -25.84 11.50
C GLU A 273 -9.04 -25.96 9.98
N GLN A 274 -9.44 -27.14 9.48
CA GLN A 274 -9.62 -27.39 8.05
C GLN A 274 -10.72 -26.51 7.44
N GLU A 275 -11.83 -26.31 8.14
CA GLU A 275 -12.90 -25.40 7.68
C GLU A 275 -12.41 -23.95 7.63
N LEU A 276 -11.66 -23.48 8.63
CA LEU A 276 -11.05 -22.14 8.64
C LEU A 276 -10.01 -21.98 7.52
N LYS A 277 -9.18 -22.99 7.27
CA LYS A 277 -8.23 -23.02 6.14
C LYS A 277 -8.93 -22.99 4.77
N SER A 278 -10.14 -23.48 4.68
CA SER A 278 -10.94 -23.38 3.44
C SER A 278 -11.50 -21.97 3.19
N LEU A 279 -11.67 -21.17 4.25
CA LEU A 279 -12.18 -19.79 4.19
C LEU A 279 -11.12 -18.79 3.77
N PHE A 280 -9.87 -19.01 4.18
CA PHE A 280 -8.74 -18.11 3.95
C PHE A 280 -7.60 -18.88 3.27
N SER A 281 -7.03 -18.29 2.21
CA SER A 281 -5.97 -18.95 1.42
C SER A 281 -4.63 -19.05 2.18
N ASN A 282 -4.35 -18.12 3.10
CA ASN A 282 -3.13 -18.07 3.89
C ASN A 282 -3.51 -17.82 5.35
N VAL A 283 -3.70 -18.87 6.13
CA VAL A 283 -4.10 -18.79 7.54
C VAL A 283 -3.32 -19.80 8.38
N GLU A 284 -2.91 -19.35 9.55
CA GLU A 284 -2.41 -20.19 10.64
C GLU A 284 -3.42 -20.13 11.77
N VAL A 285 -3.85 -21.30 12.26
CA VAL A 285 -4.86 -21.43 13.30
C VAL A 285 -4.25 -22.14 14.50
N ILE A 286 -4.42 -21.55 15.68
CA ILE A 286 -4.03 -22.16 16.97
C ILE A 286 -5.30 -22.29 17.81
N ILE A 287 -5.61 -23.53 18.19
CA ILE A 287 -6.78 -23.86 18.99
C ILE A 287 -6.34 -24.36 20.36
N HIS A 288 -6.86 -23.71 21.39
CA HIS A 288 -6.74 -24.21 22.76
C HIS A 288 -8.04 -24.94 23.11
N GLU A 289 -7.92 -26.23 23.43
CA GLU A 289 -9.08 -27.06 23.73
C GLU A 289 -9.41 -26.94 25.23
N ASP A 290 -10.61 -26.41 25.55
CA ASP A 290 -11.07 -26.22 26.93
C ASP A 290 -12.17 -27.23 27.28
N PRO A 291 -12.00 -28.07 28.31
CA PRO A 291 -13.02 -28.98 28.75
C PRO A 291 -14.11 -28.24 29.53
N VAL A 292 -15.37 -28.41 29.12
CA VAL A 292 -16.54 -27.85 29.82
C VAL A 292 -17.39 -28.99 30.36
N THR A 293 -17.77 -28.89 31.63
CA THR A 293 -18.75 -29.78 32.24
C THR A 293 -20.13 -29.19 32.05
N LEU A 294 -21.06 -29.97 31.50
CA LEU A 294 -22.47 -29.62 31.38
C LEU A 294 -23.18 -29.47 32.73
#